data_29ab7fabda55f00b1c5c40b155ce4fa5
#
_entry.id   29ab7fabda55f00b1c5c40b155ce4fa5
#
_cell.length_a   1.000
_cell.length_b   1.000
_cell.length_c   1.000
_cell.angle_alpha   90.00
_cell.angle_beta   90.00
_cell.angle_gamma   90.00
#
_symmetry.space_group_name_H-M   'P 1'
#
loop_
_entity.id
_entity.type
_entity.pdbx_description
1 polymer ?
#
loop_
_entity_poly.entity_id
_entity_poly.type
_entity_poly.pdbx_seq_one_letter_code
_entity_poly.pdbx_strand_id
1 'polypeptide(L)'
;MKLSFTKMQGCANDYIYLDCRESGVPENIAALSQDLSRRHFSIGADGIICICAPVTAGADGRMRIFNADGSEAQMCGNGVRCVAEWLYTHGIAKETLVVDTNSGTRTITRKGSQLWQVEMGGYSAMAAALPAVNMGEGPLVDCPLTVKDLSLIHI
;
A
#
# COMPACT_ATOMS: atom_id res chain seq x y z
N MET A 1 -9.80 -9.70 23.15
CA MET A 1 -10.29 -8.66 22.21
C MET A 1 -10.79 -9.36 20.97
N LYS A 2 -11.96 -8.99 20.41
CA LYS A 2 -12.45 -9.53 19.13
C LYS A 2 -12.15 -8.48 18.06
N LEU A 3 -11.43 -8.86 17.01
CA LEU A 3 -11.07 -7.98 15.90
C LEU A 3 -11.72 -8.52 14.63
N SER A 4 -12.52 -7.69 13.96
CA SER A 4 -13.08 -8.01 12.65
C SER A 4 -12.12 -7.57 11.56
N PHE A 5 -11.94 -8.39 10.55
CA PHE A 5 -11.06 -8.08 9.43
C PHE A 5 -11.60 -8.61 8.11
N THR A 6 -11.12 -8.04 7.01
CA THR A 6 -11.30 -8.56 5.65
C THR A 6 -9.94 -9.00 5.12
N LYS A 7 -9.87 -10.17 4.49
CA LYS A 7 -8.66 -10.61 3.77
C LYS A 7 -8.83 -10.32 2.29
N MET A 8 -7.91 -9.54 1.71
CA MET A 8 -7.96 -9.19 0.29
C MET A 8 -6.56 -9.29 -0.32
N GLN A 9 -6.49 -9.42 -1.63
CA GLN A 9 -5.25 -9.41 -2.38
C GLN A 9 -5.39 -8.60 -3.67
N GLY A 10 -4.30 -7.95 -4.10
CA GLY A 10 -4.16 -7.32 -5.39
C GLY A 10 -2.82 -7.72 -6.01
N CYS A 11 -2.84 -8.38 -7.17
CA CYS A 11 -1.63 -8.88 -7.83
C CYS A 11 -0.77 -9.77 -6.92
N ALA A 12 -1.41 -10.71 -6.21
CA ALA A 12 -0.79 -11.65 -5.26
C ALA A 12 -0.14 -11.00 -4.02
N ASN A 13 -0.29 -9.69 -3.83
CA ASN A 13 0.10 -8.98 -2.61
C ASN A 13 -1.08 -8.94 -1.67
N ASP A 14 -1.07 -9.74 -0.61
CA ASP A 14 -2.21 -10.01 0.26
C ASP A 14 -2.06 -9.36 1.63
N TYR A 15 -3.12 -8.66 2.06
CA TYR A 15 -3.17 -7.95 3.34
C TYR A 15 -4.40 -8.31 4.16
N ILE A 16 -4.30 -8.07 5.47
CA ILE A 16 -5.39 -8.06 6.44
C ILE A 16 -5.91 -6.62 6.52
N TYR A 17 -7.17 -6.38 6.18
CA TYR A 17 -7.78 -5.05 6.20
C TYR A 17 -8.61 -4.87 7.45
N LEU A 18 -8.36 -3.80 8.20
CA LEU A 18 -9.10 -3.41 9.40
C LEU A 18 -9.88 -2.13 9.14
N ASP A 19 -11.16 -2.13 9.48
CA ASP A 19 -11.95 -0.89 9.52
C ASP A 19 -11.62 -0.11 10.79
N CYS A 20 -10.86 0.96 10.60
CA CYS A 20 -10.40 1.86 11.65
C CYS A 20 -11.02 3.27 11.52
N ARG A 21 -12.11 3.41 10.74
CA ARG A 21 -12.73 4.72 10.49
C ARG A 21 -13.32 5.34 11.75
N GLU A 22 -13.87 4.51 12.63
CA GLU A 22 -14.49 4.96 13.88
C GLU A 22 -13.61 4.69 15.11
N SER A 23 -13.02 3.49 15.18
CA SER A 23 -12.24 3.07 16.35
C SER A 23 -10.82 3.58 16.40
N GLY A 24 -10.31 4.13 15.28
CA GLY A 24 -8.90 4.45 15.13
C GLY A 24 -8.00 3.21 14.95
N VAL A 25 -6.73 3.46 14.70
CA VAL A 25 -5.72 2.41 14.58
C VAL A 25 -5.35 1.88 15.97
N PRO A 26 -5.31 0.56 16.18
CA PRO A 26 -4.87 -0.02 17.46
C PRO A 26 -3.48 0.47 17.88
N GLU A 27 -3.28 0.79 19.15
CA GLU A 27 -1.98 1.28 19.65
C GLU A 27 -0.84 0.28 19.43
N ASN A 28 -1.14 -1.03 19.51
CA ASN A 28 -0.18 -2.10 19.31
C ASN A 28 -0.16 -2.65 17.87
N ILE A 29 -0.55 -1.86 16.87
CA ILE A 29 -0.72 -2.32 15.48
C ILE A 29 0.55 -2.95 14.89
N ALA A 30 1.73 -2.44 15.24
CA ALA A 30 3.00 -3.01 14.78
C ALA A 30 3.18 -4.47 15.26
N ALA A 31 2.94 -4.74 16.54
CA ALA A 31 3.00 -6.08 17.09
C ALA A 31 1.88 -6.97 16.52
N LEU A 32 0.66 -6.44 16.36
CA LEU A 32 -0.43 -7.15 15.70
C LEU A 32 -0.07 -7.53 14.26
N SER A 33 0.59 -6.64 13.51
CA SER A 33 1.01 -6.95 12.16
C SER A 33 2.04 -8.08 12.12
N GLN A 34 3.01 -8.07 13.01
CA GLN A 34 3.99 -9.16 13.14
C GLN A 34 3.31 -10.49 13.44
N ASP A 35 2.40 -10.51 14.42
CA ASP A 35 1.75 -11.75 14.85
C ASP A 35 0.76 -12.29 13.83
N LEU A 36 -0.13 -11.43 13.28
CA LEU A 36 -1.19 -11.85 12.38
C LEU A 36 -0.68 -12.16 10.97
N SER A 37 0.45 -11.60 10.55
CA SER A 37 1.02 -11.84 9.24
C SER A 37 1.77 -13.16 9.11
N ARG A 38 2.04 -13.85 10.22
CA ARG A 38 2.78 -15.13 10.23
C ARG A 38 2.01 -16.20 9.45
N ARG A 39 2.50 -16.52 8.24
CA ARG A 39 1.93 -17.60 7.41
C ARG A 39 2.08 -18.94 8.14
N HIS A 40 1.06 -19.78 8.05
CA HIS A 40 0.91 -21.08 8.70
C HIS A 40 0.69 -21.05 10.23
N PHE A 41 0.94 -19.95 10.90
CA PHE A 41 0.81 -19.85 12.37
C PHE A 41 -0.32 -18.89 12.79
N SER A 42 -0.75 -18.03 11.90
CA SER A 42 -1.82 -17.06 12.13
C SER A 42 -2.64 -16.88 10.84
N ILE A 43 -3.22 -15.70 10.61
CA ILE A 43 -3.99 -15.40 9.39
C ILE A 43 -3.07 -15.50 8.15
N GLY A 44 -1.84 -15.04 8.26
CA GLY A 44 -0.85 -15.02 7.18
C GLY A 44 -1.14 -13.95 6.15
N ALA A 45 -0.21 -13.01 5.97
CA ALA A 45 -0.33 -11.90 5.01
C ALA A 45 1.03 -11.23 4.81
N ASP A 46 1.09 -10.26 3.88
CA ASP A 46 2.24 -9.37 3.72
C ASP A 46 2.22 -8.23 4.75
N GLY A 47 1.11 -8.09 5.50
CA GLY A 47 0.94 -7.09 6.54
C GLY A 47 -0.52 -6.78 6.83
N ILE A 48 -0.75 -5.65 7.52
CA ILE A 48 -2.07 -5.10 7.84
C ILE A 48 -2.25 -3.76 7.14
N ILE A 49 -3.42 -3.54 6.56
CA ILE A 49 -3.86 -2.23 6.09
C ILE A 49 -5.02 -1.76 6.97
N CYS A 50 -4.84 -0.63 7.62
CA CYS A 50 -5.89 0.07 8.36
C CYS A 50 -6.58 1.06 7.43
N ILE A 51 -7.90 0.90 7.26
CA ILE A 51 -8.77 1.84 6.53
C ILE A 51 -9.30 2.83 7.57
N CYS A 52 -8.82 4.06 7.51
CA CYS A 52 -9.10 5.12 8.48
C CYS A 52 -10.03 6.19 7.89
N ALA A 53 -10.59 7.03 8.76
CA ALA A 53 -11.24 8.26 8.34
C ALA A 53 -10.25 9.17 7.58
N PRO A 54 -10.71 9.91 6.54
CA PRO A 54 -9.86 10.81 5.79
C PRO A 54 -9.38 11.99 6.66
N VAL A 55 -8.23 12.55 6.31
CA VAL A 55 -7.70 13.76 6.95
C VAL A 55 -7.70 14.97 5.99
N THR A 56 -7.63 14.71 4.69
CA THR A 56 -7.70 15.76 3.66
C THR A 56 -9.16 16.03 3.29
N ALA A 57 -9.52 17.31 3.20
CA ALA A 57 -10.87 17.70 2.79
C ALA A 57 -11.19 17.14 1.38
N GLY A 58 -12.34 16.46 1.26
CA GLY A 58 -12.76 15.82 0.02
C GLY A 58 -12.20 14.42 -0.24
N ALA A 59 -11.31 13.92 0.61
CA ALA A 59 -10.90 12.51 0.54
C ALA A 59 -12.01 11.59 1.10
N ASP A 60 -12.05 10.37 0.59
CA ASP A 60 -13.07 9.36 0.91
C ASP A 60 -12.63 8.39 2.01
N GLY A 61 -11.33 8.31 2.24
CA GLY A 61 -10.73 7.47 3.28
C GLY A 61 -9.23 7.68 3.36
N ARG A 62 -8.61 7.01 4.33
CA ARG A 62 -7.16 7.00 4.49
C ARG A 62 -6.65 5.59 4.65
N MET A 63 -5.54 5.29 4.00
CA MET A 63 -4.82 4.02 4.11
C MET A 63 -3.56 4.20 4.95
N ARG A 64 -3.41 3.35 5.98
CA ARG A 64 -2.15 3.16 6.70
C ARG A 64 -1.74 1.70 6.59
N ILE A 65 -0.47 1.44 6.33
CA ILE A 65 0.06 0.11 6.02
C ILE A 65 1.13 -0.26 7.04
N PHE A 66 1.00 -1.44 7.59
CA PHE A 66 1.97 -2.03 8.50
C PHE A 66 2.44 -3.37 7.91
N ASN A 67 3.72 -3.43 7.55
CA ASN A 67 4.35 -4.63 6.98
C ASN A 67 4.37 -5.79 7.99
N ALA A 68 4.67 -6.99 7.50
CA ALA A 68 4.80 -8.18 8.36
C ALA A 68 5.90 -8.07 9.43
N ASP A 69 6.85 -7.15 9.29
CA ASP A 69 7.88 -6.84 10.30
C ASP A 69 7.43 -5.76 11.30
N GLY A 70 6.22 -5.21 11.16
CA GLY A 70 5.66 -4.15 11.99
C GLY A 70 6.03 -2.73 11.56
N SER A 71 6.88 -2.55 10.56
CA SER A 71 7.21 -1.23 10.03
C SER A 71 6.02 -0.60 9.29
N GLU A 72 5.86 0.73 9.38
CA GLU A 72 4.82 1.45 8.64
C GLU A 72 5.36 1.87 7.26
N ALA A 73 4.64 1.49 6.20
CA ALA A 73 4.98 1.85 4.83
C ALA A 73 4.27 3.14 4.38
N GLN A 74 4.86 3.82 3.40
CA GLN A 74 4.34 5.07 2.89
C GLN A 74 3.10 4.88 2.01
N MET A 75 3.12 3.86 1.13
CA MET A 75 2.06 3.60 0.17
C MET A 75 2.25 2.20 -0.46
N CYS A 76 1.15 1.60 -0.91
CA CYS A 76 1.16 0.37 -1.71
C CYS A 76 0.11 0.47 -2.82
N GLY A 77 0.55 0.49 -4.08
CA GLY A 77 -0.34 0.57 -5.26
C GLY A 77 -1.31 -0.60 -5.37
N ASN A 78 -0.90 -1.81 -4.97
CA ASN A 78 -1.77 -2.98 -4.93
C ASN A 78 -2.81 -2.83 -3.80
N GLY A 79 -2.35 -2.46 -2.61
CA GLY A 79 -3.19 -2.31 -1.43
C GLY A 79 -4.24 -1.21 -1.56
N VAL A 80 -3.90 -0.07 -2.16
CA VAL A 80 -4.85 1.05 -2.30
C VAL A 80 -6.01 0.72 -3.25
N ARG A 81 -5.82 -0.15 -4.24
CA ARG A 81 -6.92 -0.65 -5.08
C ARG A 81 -7.89 -1.52 -4.28
N CYS A 82 -7.36 -2.34 -3.38
CA CYS A 82 -8.21 -3.10 -2.46
C CYS A 82 -8.94 -2.19 -1.47
N VAL A 83 -8.30 -1.12 -0.98
CA VAL A 83 -8.97 -0.09 -0.15
C VAL A 83 -10.13 0.55 -0.92
N ALA A 84 -9.92 0.88 -2.21
CA ALA A 84 -10.98 1.44 -3.05
C ALA A 84 -12.16 0.48 -3.21
N GLU A 85 -11.92 -0.81 -3.48
CA GLU A 85 -12.96 -1.83 -3.55
C GLU A 85 -13.69 -1.99 -2.21
N TRP A 86 -12.92 -1.98 -1.11
CA TRP A 86 -13.49 -2.08 0.22
C TRP A 86 -14.40 -0.88 0.53
N LEU A 87 -13.95 0.35 0.29
CA LEU A 87 -14.74 1.57 0.50
C LEU A 87 -16.01 1.55 -0.36
N TYR A 88 -15.89 1.16 -1.63
CA TYR A 88 -17.01 1.05 -2.56
C TYR A 88 -18.09 0.09 -2.07
N THR A 89 -17.69 -1.06 -1.55
CA THR A 89 -18.62 -2.09 -1.03
C THR A 89 -19.14 -1.79 0.37
N HIS A 90 -18.53 -0.83 1.09
CA HIS A 90 -18.89 -0.44 2.45
C HIS A 90 -19.46 0.99 2.55
N GLY A 91 -20.23 1.38 1.55
CA GLY A 91 -21.09 2.56 1.60
C GLY A 91 -20.58 3.80 0.85
N ILE A 92 -19.36 3.79 0.27
CA ILE A 92 -18.83 4.89 -0.51
C ILE A 92 -18.76 4.48 -1.99
N ALA A 93 -19.91 4.25 -2.61
CA ALA A 93 -20.04 3.72 -3.97
C ALA A 93 -19.86 4.83 -5.03
N LYS A 94 -18.63 5.35 -5.17
CA LYS A 94 -18.23 6.34 -6.17
C LYS A 94 -17.36 5.70 -7.24
N GLU A 95 -17.49 6.15 -8.49
CA GLU A 95 -16.62 5.70 -9.60
C GLU A 95 -15.18 6.20 -9.46
N THR A 96 -14.97 7.31 -8.78
CA THR A 96 -13.66 7.86 -8.47
C THR A 96 -13.58 8.15 -6.98
N LEU A 97 -12.57 7.61 -6.34
CA LEU A 97 -12.27 7.76 -4.93
C LEU A 97 -10.95 8.49 -4.74
N VAL A 98 -10.87 9.29 -3.69
CA VAL A 98 -9.63 9.94 -3.25
C VAL A 98 -9.23 9.35 -1.90
N VAL A 99 -8.05 8.75 -1.81
CA VAL A 99 -7.57 8.09 -0.60
C VAL A 99 -6.27 8.75 -0.13
N ASP A 100 -6.25 9.19 1.12
CA ASP A 100 -5.05 9.68 1.78
C ASP A 100 -4.07 8.52 2.03
N THR A 101 -2.79 8.77 1.80
CA THR A 101 -1.69 7.87 2.15
C THR A 101 -0.57 8.65 2.83
N ASN A 102 0.40 7.98 3.42
CA ASN A 102 1.57 8.67 4.00
C ASN A 102 2.48 9.32 2.93
N SER A 103 2.28 9.01 1.63
CA SER A 103 2.96 9.67 0.51
C SER A 103 2.05 10.65 -0.26
N GLY A 104 1.00 11.16 0.38
CA GLY A 104 0.01 12.08 -0.20
C GLY A 104 -1.26 11.36 -0.68
N THR A 105 -2.19 12.13 -1.22
CA THR A 105 -3.46 11.61 -1.74
C THR A 105 -3.26 10.85 -3.05
N ARG A 106 -4.13 9.85 -3.29
CA ARG A 106 -4.19 9.12 -4.55
C ARG A 106 -5.61 9.12 -5.09
N THR A 107 -5.74 9.36 -6.39
CA THR A 107 -6.99 9.22 -7.12
C THR A 107 -7.10 7.81 -7.66
N ILE A 108 -8.21 7.13 -7.36
CA ILE A 108 -8.44 5.75 -7.77
C ILE A 108 -9.79 5.69 -8.50
N THR A 109 -9.75 5.25 -9.76
CA THR A 109 -10.93 5.20 -10.64
C THR A 109 -11.33 3.75 -10.92
N ARG A 110 -12.61 3.46 -10.77
CA ARG A 110 -13.20 2.17 -11.08
C ARG A 110 -13.26 1.96 -12.59
N LYS A 111 -12.75 0.83 -13.08
CA LYS A 111 -12.74 0.45 -14.50
C LYS A 111 -13.63 -0.74 -14.80
N GLY A 112 -14.15 -1.40 -13.79
CA GLY A 112 -15.01 -2.58 -13.90
C GLY A 112 -15.23 -3.25 -12.55
N SER A 113 -15.86 -4.40 -12.54
CA SER A 113 -16.02 -5.19 -11.31
C SER A 113 -14.65 -5.57 -10.77
N GLN A 114 -14.35 -5.16 -9.53
CA GLN A 114 -13.06 -5.41 -8.86
C GLN A 114 -11.81 -4.93 -9.63
N LEU A 115 -12.01 -4.03 -10.61
CA LEU A 115 -10.95 -3.48 -11.42
C LEU A 115 -10.80 -1.98 -11.18
N TRP A 116 -9.67 -1.58 -10.62
CA TRP A 116 -9.37 -0.22 -10.22
C TRP A 116 -8.05 0.27 -10.82
N GLN A 117 -8.05 1.48 -11.30
CA GLN A 117 -6.87 2.21 -11.76
C GLN A 117 -6.48 3.22 -10.69
N VAL A 118 -5.21 3.26 -10.31
CA VAL A 118 -4.67 4.27 -9.39
C VAL A 118 -3.71 5.20 -10.12
N GLU A 119 -3.82 6.50 -9.84
CA GLU A 119 -2.86 7.50 -10.31
C GLU A 119 -1.65 7.52 -9.39
N MET A 120 -0.51 7.04 -9.90
CA MET A 120 0.75 6.95 -9.14
C MET A 120 1.59 8.23 -9.20
N GLY A 121 1.23 9.17 -10.09
CA GLY A 121 2.02 10.36 -10.38
C GLY A 121 3.11 10.08 -11.43
N GLY A 122 3.98 11.08 -11.65
CA GLY A 122 5.12 10.93 -12.54
C GLY A 122 6.23 10.08 -11.94
N TYR A 123 7.04 9.47 -12.80
CA TYR A 123 8.27 8.80 -12.39
C TYR A 123 9.49 9.61 -12.80
N SER A 124 10.60 9.39 -12.11
CA SER A 124 11.93 9.92 -12.53
C SER A 124 12.93 8.78 -12.55
N ALA A 125 13.70 8.71 -13.61
CA ALA A 125 14.87 7.84 -13.72
C ALA A 125 16.18 8.58 -13.43
N MET A 126 16.14 9.87 -13.10
CA MET A 126 17.35 10.66 -12.83
C MET A 126 17.99 10.24 -11.51
N ALA A 127 19.29 9.96 -11.50
CA ALA A 127 20.03 9.54 -10.31
C ALA A 127 19.84 10.51 -9.13
N ALA A 128 19.82 11.81 -9.39
CA ALA A 128 19.60 12.85 -8.36
C ALA A 128 18.22 12.81 -7.72
N ALA A 129 17.20 12.22 -8.37
CA ALA A 129 15.83 12.08 -7.85
C ALA A 129 15.60 10.73 -7.17
N LEU A 130 16.56 9.84 -7.18
CA LEU A 130 16.51 8.50 -6.61
C LEU A 130 17.57 8.37 -5.50
N PRO A 131 17.35 7.51 -4.48
CA PRO A 131 18.36 7.24 -3.46
C PRO A 131 19.49 6.36 -4.03
N ALA A 132 20.08 6.78 -5.17
CA ALA A 132 21.13 6.08 -5.87
C ALA A 132 22.49 6.71 -5.54
N VAL A 133 23.45 5.91 -5.07
CA VAL A 133 24.77 6.35 -4.65
C VAL A 133 25.80 5.93 -5.71
N ASN A 134 26.71 6.83 -6.08
CA ASN A 134 27.80 6.57 -7.04
C ASN A 134 27.35 6.18 -8.47
N MET A 135 26.16 6.63 -8.89
CA MET A 135 25.57 6.29 -10.19
C MET A 135 25.64 7.44 -11.22
N GLY A 136 26.42 8.51 -10.93
CA GLY A 136 26.53 9.69 -11.80
C GLY A 136 25.30 10.61 -11.70
N GLU A 137 25.18 11.56 -12.64
CA GLU A 137 24.10 12.58 -12.64
C GLU A 137 22.98 12.32 -13.67
N GLY A 138 23.20 11.37 -14.58
CA GLY A 138 22.29 11.07 -15.68
C GLY A 138 21.09 10.18 -15.30
N PRO A 139 20.26 9.84 -16.30
CA PRO A 139 19.16 8.88 -16.09
C PRO A 139 19.72 7.47 -15.87
N LEU A 140 19.14 6.78 -14.90
CA LEU A 140 19.46 5.37 -14.60
C LEU A 140 18.56 4.47 -15.45
N VAL A 141 18.90 4.33 -16.71
CA VAL A 141 18.22 3.43 -17.66
C VAL A 141 19.25 2.41 -18.14
N ASP A 142 18.87 1.14 -18.10
CA ASP A 142 19.73 0.00 -18.47
C ASP A 142 21.13 0.01 -17.78
N CYS A 143 21.14 0.49 -16.53
CA CYS A 143 22.37 0.54 -15.75
C CYS A 143 22.75 -0.85 -15.25
N PRO A 144 23.99 -1.33 -15.48
CA PRO A 144 24.44 -2.60 -14.93
C PRO A 144 24.50 -2.52 -13.40
N LEU A 145 23.93 -3.51 -12.73
CA LEU A 145 23.95 -3.65 -11.29
C LEU A 145 24.62 -4.98 -10.91
N THR A 146 25.65 -4.90 -10.08
CA THR A 146 26.32 -6.09 -9.54
C THR A 146 25.86 -6.30 -8.10
N VAL A 147 25.31 -7.47 -7.80
CA VAL A 147 24.92 -7.87 -6.45
C VAL A 147 25.70 -9.12 -6.08
N LYS A 148 26.70 -8.98 -5.20
CA LYS A 148 27.70 -10.01 -4.91
C LYS A 148 28.36 -10.47 -6.21
N ASP A 149 28.24 -11.75 -6.56
CA ASP A 149 28.79 -12.32 -7.81
C ASP A 149 27.74 -12.37 -8.95
N LEU A 150 26.59 -11.76 -8.77
CA LEU A 150 25.52 -11.69 -9.76
C LEU A 150 25.49 -10.31 -10.41
N SER A 151 25.47 -10.29 -11.73
CA SER A 151 25.23 -9.07 -12.51
C SER A 151 23.78 -9.02 -12.98
N LEU A 152 23.06 -7.96 -12.59
CA LEU A 152 21.71 -7.67 -13.05
C LEU A 152 21.80 -6.48 -14.01
N ILE A 153 21.37 -6.67 -15.26
CA ILE A 153 21.45 -5.61 -16.28
C ILE A 153 20.16 -4.79 -16.26
N HIS A 154 19.03 -5.42 -16.09
CA HIS A 154 17.70 -4.79 -15.93
C HIS A 154 16.69 -5.82 -15.49
N ILE A 155 15.60 -5.36 -15.02
CA ILE A 155 14.41 -6.18 -14.74
C ILE A 155 13.28 -5.69 -15.64
#